data_b00c04c99abb90b9ca480b065c99ebe3
#
_entry.id   b00c04c99abb90b9ca480b065c99ebe3
#
_cell.length_a   1.000
_cell.length_b   1.000
_cell.length_c   1.000
_cell.angle_alpha   90.00
_cell.angle_beta   90.00
_cell.angle_gamma   90.00
#
_symmetry.space_group_name_H-M   'P 1'
#
loop_
_entity.id
_entity.type
_entity.pdbx_description
1 polymer ?
#
loop_
_entity_poly.entity_id
_entity_poly.type
_entity_poly.pdbx_seq_one_letter_code
_entity_poly.pdbx_strand_id
1 'polypeptide(L)' 'KRCDAIVYNRQMQPLMLIEFKAPSVHLTQEVFDQAAIYNRTLHVPLLMLCNGRESIVAQVLENQYQFLPAIPQYKDL' A
#
# COMPACT_ATOMS: atom_id res chain seq x y z
N LYS A 1 8.30 -6.94 -11.31
CA LYS A 1 7.37 -7.24 -10.24
C LYS A 1 6.06 -6.47 -10.41
N ARG A 2 4.98 -7.09 -10.05
CA ARG A 2 3.64 -6.50 -10.13
C ARG A 2 3.00 -6.48 -8.74
N CYS A 3 2.03 -5.61 -8.55
CA CYS A 3 1.24 -5.59 -7.33
C CYS A 3 0.17 -6.70 -7.39
N ASP A 4 -0.38 -7.01 -6.23
CA ASP A 4 -1.42 -8.05 -6.14
C ASP A 4 -2.81 -7.49 -6.40
N ALA A 5 -3.05 -6.24 -6.04
CA ALA A 5 -4.34 -5.60 -6.26
C ALA A 5 -4.21 -4.09 -6.29
N ILE A 6 -5.10 -3.44 -7.01
CA ILE A 6 -5.18 -1.98 -7.03
C ILE A 6 -6.62 -1.57 -6.85
N VAL A 7 -6.85 -0.61 -5.96
CA VAL A 7 -8.17 0.01 -5.77
C VAL A 7 -8.24 1.26 -6.62
N TYR A 8 -9.31 1.41 -7.40
CA TYR A 8 -9.53 2.55 -8.28
C TYR A 8 -10.72 3.38 -7.81
N ASN A 9 -10.72 4.67 -8.14
CA ASN A 9 -11.89 5.50 -7.95
C ASN A 9 -12.83 5.33 -9.16
N ARG A 10 -13.94 6.09 -9.17
CA ARG A 10 -14.94 5.99 -10.25
C ARG A 10 -14.41 6.48 -11.59
N GLN A 11 -13.37 7.32 -11.58
CA GLN A 11 -12.73 7.81 -12.79
C GLN A 11 -11.58 6.90 -13.25
N MET A 12 -11.48 5.72 -12.64
CA MET A 12 -10.43 4.74 -12.95
C MET A 12 -9.02 5.22 -12.64
N GLN A 13 -8.90 6.12 -11.67
CA GLN A 13 -7.60 6.53 -11.17
C GLN A 13 -7.21 5.62 -10.01
N PRO A 14 -5.96 5.13 -9.96
CA PRO A 14 -5.53 4.26 -8.87
C PRO A 14 -5.44 5.04 -7.55
N LEU A 15 -6.01 4.48 -6.50
CA LEU A 15 -6.03 5.07 -5.17
C LEU A 15 -5.12 4.36 -4.20
N MET A 16 -5.07 3.03 -4.26
CA MET A 16 -4.32 2.23 -3.31
C MET A 16 -3.74 1.01 -4.00
N LEU A 17 -2.48 0.78 -3.74
CA LEU A 17 -1.78 -0.43 -4.15
C LEU A 17 -1.80 -1.39 -2.96
N ILE A 18 -2.18 -2.63 -3.18
CA ILE A 18 -2.20 -3.65 -2.13
C ILE A 18 -1.23 -4.76 -2.51
N GLU A 19 -0.37 -5.12 -1.57
CA GLU A 19 0.53 -6.24 -1.74
C GLU A 19 0.31 -7.24 -0.62
N PHE A 20 0.06 -8.50 -0.98
CA PHE A 20 -0.15 -9.58 -0.02
C PHE A 20 1.15 -10.35 0.17
N LYS A 21 1.45 -10.65 1.42
CA LYS A 21 2.60 -11.47 1.80
C LYS A 21 2.12 -12.73 2.49
N ALA A 22 2.96 -13.76 2.49
CA ALA A 22 2.65 -14.99 3.22
C ALA A 22 2.53 -14.69 4.71
N PRO A 23 1.70 -15.45 5.46
CA PRO A 23 1.55 -15.24 6.90
C PRO A 23 2.85 -15.31 7.69
N SER A 24 3.85 -16.02 7.18
CA SER A 24 5.15 -16.15 7.83
C SER A 24 6.06 -14.94 7.62
N VAL A 25 5.70 -14.03 6.73
CA VAL A 25 6.51 -12.84 6.45
C VAL A 25 6.14 -11.73 7.42
N HIS A 26 7.11 -11.23 8.18
CA HIS A 26 6.89 -10.10 9.07
C HIS A 26 6.85 -8.80 8.25
N LEU A 27 5.91 -7.92 8.58
CA LEU A 27 5.78 -6.65 7.89
C LEU A 27 6.73 -5.63 8.53
N THR A 28 8.01 -5.73 8.15
CA THR A 28 9.06 -4.86 8.67
C THR A 28 9.22 -3.62 7.79
N GLN A 29 9.98 -2.65 8.27
CA GLN A 29 10.31 -1.47 7.48
C GLN A 29 10.98 -1.84 6.16
N GLU A 30 11.86 -2.86 6.18
CA GLU A 30 12.54 -3.29 4.97
C GLU A 30 11.57 -3.85 3.94
N VAL A 31 10.61 -4.65 4.37
CA VAL A 31 9.59 -5.20 3.47
C VAL A 31 8.76 -4.07 2.88
N PHE A 32 8.40 -3.09 3.70
CA PHE A 32 7.64 -1.94 3.23
C PHE A 32 8.44 -1.11 2.22
N ASP A 33 9.72 -0.89 2.50
CA ASP A 33 10.58 -0.10 1.61
C ASP A 33 10.67 -0.71 0.23
N GLN A 34 10.73 -2.03 0.13
CA GLN A 34 10.78 -2.71 -1.17
C GLN A 34 9.48 -2.51 -1.95
N ALA A 35 8.34 -2.61 -1.28
CA ALA A 35 7.06 -2.36 -1.91
C ALA A 35 6.93 -0.89 -2.34
N ALA A 36 7.45 0.01 -1.52
CA ALA A 36 7.40 1.44 -1.79
C ALA A 36 8.23 1.82 -3.03
N ILE A 37 9.36 1.16 -3.24
CA ILE A 37 10.17 1.40 -4.45
C ILE A 37 9.34 1.11 -5.70
N TYR A 38 8.61 0.01 -5.68
CA TYR A 38 7.75 -0.34 -6.80
C TYR A 38 6.64 0.70 -6.99
N ASN A 39 6.06 1.19 -5.90
CA ASN A 39 4.99 2.17 -5.95
C ASN A 39 5.44 3.51 -6.54
N ARG A 40 6.71 3.86 -6.43
CA ARG A 40 7.22 5.11 -7.01
C ARG A 40 6.96 5.19 -8.51
N THR A 41 7.04 4.07 -9.20
CA THR A 41 6.79 4.01 -10.64
C THR A 41 5.32 4.23 -10.94
N LEU A 42 4.43 3.76 -10.08
CA LEU A 42 3.00 3.81 -10.31
C LEU A 42 2.35 5.10 -9.80
N HIS A 43 3.00 5.80 -8.90
CA HIS A 43 2.48 7.06 -8.32
C HIS A 43 1.11 6.91 -7.68
N VAL A 44 0.88 5.80 -6.97
CA VAL A 44 -0.37 5.55 -6.27
C VAL A 44 -0.31 6.19 -4.89
N PRO A 45 -1.34 6.94 -4.47
CA PRO A 45 -1.27 7.69 -3.20
C PRO A 45 -1.25 6.86 -1.93
N LEU A 46 -1.75 5.63 -1.95
CA LEU A 46 -1.78 4.77 -0.77
C LEU A 46 -1.14 3.42 -1.07
N LEU A 47 -0.42 2.90 -0.10
CA LEU A 47 0.20 1.58 -0.19
C LEU A 47 -0.17 0.77 1.03
N MET A 48 -0.72 -0.42 0.82
CA MET A 48 -1.07 -1.35 1.89
C MET A 48 -0.31 -2.66 1.74
N LEU A 49 0.23 -3.15 2.84
CA LEU A 49 0.79 -4.48 2.92
C LEU A 49 -0.05 -5.31 3.88
N CYS A 50 -0.29 -6.55 3.54
CA CYS A 50 -1.09 -7.46 4.35
C CYS A 50 -0.49 -8.86 4.29
N ASN A 51 -0.36 -9.51 5.45
CA ASN A 51 0.12 -10.89 5.49
C ASN A 51 -0.93 -11.85 6.05
N GLY A 52 -2.19 -11.40 6.14
CA GLY A 52 -3.27 -12.23 6.69
C GLY A 52 -3.36 -12.22 8.20
N ARG A 53 -2.32 -11.74 8.90
CA ARG A 53 -2.27 -11.64 10.36
C ARG A 53 -2.33 -10.19 10.79
N GLU A 54 -1.74 -9.31 9.99
CA GLU A 54 -1.72 -7.88 10.25
C GLU A 54 -1.67 -7.13 8.92
N SER A 55 -1.99 -5.86 8.96
CA SER A 55 -1.97 -5.00 7.79
C SER A 55 -1.38 -3.65 8.18
N ILE A 56 -0.60 -3.08 7.29
CA ILE A 56 -0.12 -1.71 7.44
C ILE A 56 -0.46 -0.93 6.18
N VAL A 57 -0.81 0.33 6.35
CA VAL A 57 -1.13 1.20 5.24
C VAL A 57 -0.41 2.53 5.44
N ALA A 58 0.10 3.08 4.35
CA ALA A 58 0.80 4.35 4.39
C ALA A 58 0.34 5.25 3.26
N GLN A 59 0.30 6.53 3.54
CA GLN A 59 0.11 7.56 2.53
C GLN A 59 1.47 7.86 1.92
N VAL A 60 1.53 7.87 0.58
CA VAL A 60 2.75 8.14 -0.14
C VAL A 60 2.84 9.65 -0.37
N LEU A 61 3.87 10.26 0.17
CA LEU A 61 4.15 11.67 -0.01
C LEU A 61 5.37 11.80 -0.94
N GLU A 62 5.70 13.01 -1.35
CA GLU A 62 6.71 13.22 -2.38
C GLU A 62 8.05 12.52 -2.11
N ASN A 63 8.56 12.64 -0.87
CA ASN A 63 9.84 12.03 -0.52
C ASN A 63 9.76 11.19 0.75
N GLN A 64 8.55 10.82 1.18
CA GLN A 64 8.40 10.08 2.42
C GLN A 64 7.07 9.36 2.47
N TYR A 65 6.90 8.54 3.50
CA TYR A 65 5.68 7.79 3.73
C TYR A 65 5.15 8.13 5.11
N GLN A 66 3.84 8.24 5.22
CA GLN A 66 3.19 8.46 6.50
C GLN A 66 2.27 7.28 6.78
N PHE A 67 2.59 6.50 7.81
CA PHE A 67 1.75 5.38 8.19
C PHE A 67 0.44 5.88 8.78
N LEU A 68 -0.64 5.23 8.38
CA LEU A 68 -1.97 5.58 8.85
C LEU A 68 -2.36 4.68 10.02
N PRO A 69 -3.11 5.20 11.00
CA PRO A 69 -3.51 4.41 12.17
C PRO A 69 -4.54 3.33 11.85
N ALA A 70 -5.23 3.46 10.72
CA ALA A 70 -6.24 2.50 10.32
C ALA A 70 -6.38 2.52 8.80
N ILE A 71 -6.93 1.43 8.24
CA ILE A 71 -7.21 1.34 6.82
C ILE A 71 -8.37 2.30 6.50
N PRO A 72 -8.20 3.23 5.55
CA PRO A 72 -9.27 4.16 5.19
C PRO A 72 -10.48 3.43 4.61
N GLN A 73 -11.66 3.94 4.88
CA GLN A 73 -12.85 3.44 4.23
C GLN A 73 -12.87 3.96 2.79
N TYR A 74 -13.47 3.19 1.90
CA TYR A 74 -13.51 3.56 0.49
C TYR A 74 -14.09 4.96 0.26
N LYS A 75 -15.11 5.33 1.02
CA LYS A 75 -15.74 6.66 0.90
C LYS A 75 -14.81 7.82 1.22
N ASP A 76 -13.72 7.54 1.93
CA ASP A 76 -12.75 8.55 2.35
C ASP A 76 -11.53 8.62 1.40
N LEU A 77 -11.54 7.84 0.35
CA LEU A 77 -10.43 7.80 -0.60
C LEU A 77 -10.56 8.83 -1.73
#